data_9abed7adf8f7f61f714e9a5bcc903fa9
#
_entry.id   9abed7adf8f7f61f714e9a5bcc903fa9
#
_cell.length_a   1.000
_cell.length_b   1.000
_cell.length_c   1.000
_cell.angle_alpha   90.00
_cell.angle_beta   90.00
_cell.angle_gamma   90.00
#
_symmetry.space_group_name_H-M   'P 1'
#
loop_
_entity.id
_entity.type
_entity.pdbx_description
1 polymer ?
#
loop_
_entity_poly.entity_id
_entity_poly.type
_entity_poly.pdbx_seq_one_letter_code
_entity_poly.pdbx_strand_id
1 'polypeptide(L)'
;MVIKEKPKRYEGVLKVNCPSPIYTKGFYCEGGKARSTWVQPWSKVKITNLKNQKSITIAVMRDDNVEGVCVPEKYKSILGADPFPAKLDIERCGREGITECPAKIEGLASYYTEPYHNRETAYGIPYDMYGMYAAHRTLPLGTMLKVINTENHKEVIVKVIDRGPFKQGRVLDLSYGAAKELGIINKGEVKVVAYVLRCGE
;
A
#
# COMPACT_ATOMS: atom_id res chain seq x y z
N MET A 1 -3.51 28.85 29.39
CA MET A 1 -2.20 28.17 29.34
C MET A 1 -2.29 27.07 28.30
N VAL A 2 -1.84 27.32 27.06
CA VAL A 2 -1.91 26.35 25.97
C VAL A 2 -0.72 25.41 26.13
N ILE A 3 -0.98 24.15 26.48
CA ILE A 3 0.04 23.11 26.54
C ILE A 3 0.42 22.81 25.07
N LYS A 4 1.55 23.37 24.63
CA LYS A 4 2.18 22.96 23.38
C LYS A 4 2.68 21.52 23.58
N GLU A 5 1.96 20.54 23.04
CA GLU A 5 2.48 19.18 22.94
C GLU A 5 3.83 19.23 22.19
N LYS A 6 4.88 18.71 22.84
CA LYS A 6 6.17 18.53 22.16
C LYS A 6 5.94 17.61 20.96
N PRO A 7 6.48 17.94 19.77
CA PRO A 7 6.35 17.06 18.62
C PRO A 7 6.89 15.68 18.99
N LYS A 8 6.06 14.64 18.80
CA LYS A 8 6.49 13.25 18.96
C LYS A 8 7.72 13.05 18.09
N ARG A 9 8.84 12.66 18.68
CA ARG A 9 10.04 12.27 17.94
C ARG A 9 9.71 10.99 17.20
N TYR A 10 9.59 11.08 15.88
CA TYR A 10 9.48 9.92 15.01
C TYR A 10 10.89 9.35 14.80
N GLU A 11 11.28 8.45 15.67
CA GLU A 11 12.57 7.75 15.60
C GLU A 11 12.32 6.24 15.51
N GLY A 12 13.14 5.53 14.74
CA GLY A 12 13.11 4.07 14.68
C GLY A 12 12.55 3.52 13.35
N VAL A 13 12.14 2.27 13.43
CA VAL A 13 11.62 1.49 12.30
C VAL A 13 10.19 1.04 12.64
N LEU A 14 9.26 1.30 11.73
CA LEU A 14 7.90 0.78 11.80
C LEU A 14 7.81 -0.53 11.02
N LYS A 15 6.94 -1.44 11.49
CA LYS A 15 6.70 -2.74 10.83
C LYS A 15 5.35 -2.78 10.15
N VAL A 16 5.29 -3.48 9.03
CA VAL A 16 4.04 -3.82 8.35
C VAL A 16 3.27 -4.84 9.20
N ASN A 17 1.97 -4.64 9.34
CA ASN A 17 1.09 -5.66 9.91
C ASN A 17 0.85 -6.75 8.85
N CYS A 18 1.44 -7.92 9.05
CA CYS A 18 1.34 -9.05 8.14
C CYS A 18 1.11 -10.34 8.93
N PRO A 19 -0.09 -10.49 9.53
CA PRO A 19 -0.39 -11.64 10.38
C PRO A 19 -0.39 -12.93 9.57
N SER A 20 0.16 -14.02 10.14
CA SER A 20 0.16 -15.35 9.53
C SER A 20 0.29 -16.41 10.63
N PRO A 21 -0.53 -17.48 10.66
CA PRO A 21 -1.61 -17.73 9.71
C PRO A 21 -2.88 -16.91 10.00
N ILE A 22 -3.71 -16.73 8.97
CA ILE A 22 -5.05 -16.16 9.09
C ILE A 22 -6.07 -17.27 8.83
N TYR A 23 -7.08 -17.40 9.70
CA TYR A 23 -8.20 -18.31 9.51
C TYR A 23 -9.44 -17.53 9.15
N THR A 24 -10.07 -17.88 8.03
CA THR A 24 -11.18 -17.11 7.46
C THR A 24 -12.08 -17.97 6.57
N LYS A 25 -13.07 -17.36 5.95
CA LYS A 25 -13.92 -17.98 4.93
C LYS A 25 -13.30 -17.79 3.55
N GLY A 26 -13.18 -18.87 2.78
CA GLY A 26 -12.84 -18.85 1.37
C GLY A 26 -14.07 -19.02 0.50
N PHE A 27 -14.11 -18.35 -0.64
CA PHE A 27 -15.16 -18.44 -1.65
C PHE A 27 -14.59 -18.10 -3.03
N TYR A 28 -15.37 -18.37 -4.09
CA TYR A 28 -14.92 -18.10 -5.45
C TYR A 28 -15.52 -16.81 -5.97
N CYS A 29 -14.79 -16.16 -6.85
CA CYS A 29 -15.22 -14.93 -7.49
C CYS A 29 -14.67 -14.83 -8.91
N GLU A 30 -15.34 -14.00 -9.70
CA GLU A 30 -14.88 -13.66 -11.03
C GLU A 30 -13.58 -12.88 -11.00
N GLY A 31 -12.81 -12.99 -12.09
CA GLY A 31 -11.54 -12.29 -12.27
C GLY A 31 -10.33 -13.20 -12.10
N GLY A 32 -9.17 -12.67 -12.45
CA GLY A 32 -7.90 -13.44 -12.49
C GLY A 32 -7.08 -13.39 -11.21
N LYS A 33 -7.44 -12.54 -10.24
CA LYS A 33 -6.66 -12.28 -9.01
C LYS A 33 -7.44 -12.70 -7.77
N ALA A 34 -6.77 -13.34 -6.81
CA ALA A 34 -7.35 -13.55 -5.48
C ALA A 34 -7.35 -12.23 -4.69
N ARG A 35 -8.35 -12.05 -3.81
CA ARG A 35 -8.55 -10.80 -3.06
C ARG A 35 -8.90 -11.10 -1.60
N SER A 36 -8.41 -10.26 -0.68
CA SER A 36 -8.73 -10.35 0.74
C SER A 36 -8.45 -9.02 1.44
N THR A 37 -9.26 -8.69 2.44
CA THR A 37 -9.04 -7.51 3.30
C THR A 37 -7.86 -7.67 4.27
N TRP A 38 -7.40 -8.91 4.50
CA TRP A 38 -6.45 -9.23 5.57
C TRP A 38 -4.97 -9.21 5.14
N VAL A 39 -4.69 -9.03 3.85
CA VAL A 39 -3.33 -9.16 3.33
C VAL A 39 -2.84 -7.87 2.69
N GLN A 40 -1.53 -7.66 2.74
CA GLN A 40 -0.89 -6.60 1.96
C GLN A 40 -1.06 -6.86 0.46
N PRO A 41 -1.26 -5.83 -0.38
CA PRO A 41 -1.37 -6.00 -1.82
C PRO A 41 -0.19 -6.78 -2.40
N TRP A 42 -0.47 -7.73 -3.28
CA TRP A 42 0.51 -8.61 -3.94
C TRP A 42 1.26 -9.56 -2.99
N SER A 43 0.76 -9.78 -1.77
CA SER A 43 1.31 -10.83 -0.91
C SER A 43 1.20 -12.19 -1.58
N LYS A 44 2.27 -13.01 -1.46
CA LYS A 44 2.24 -14.40 -1.88
C LYS A 44 1.68 -15.23 -0.74
N VAL A 45 0.54 -15.85 -0.98
CA VAL A 45 -0.23 -16.54 0.07
C VAL A 45 -0.51 -17.98 -0.34
N LYS A 46 -0.21 -18.91 0.55
CA LYS A 46 -0.70 -20.28 0.46
C LYS A 46 -2.09 -20.32 1.09
N ILE A 47 -3.10 -20.62 0.28
CA ILE A 47 -4.50 -20.76 0.67
C ILE A 47 -4.83 -22.25 0.76
N THR A 48 -5.20 -22.70 1.95
CA THR A 48 -5.55 -24.11 2.21
C THR A 48 -7.02 -24.21 2.57
N ASN A 49 -7.76 -25.10 1.91
CA ASN A 49 -9.09 -25.50 2.38
C ASN A 49 -8.93 -26.53 3.52
N LEU A 50 -9.38 -26.17 4.71
CA LEU A 50 -9.23 -26.99 5.91
C LEU A 50 -10.08 -28.27 5.90
N LYS A 51 -11.11 -28.39 5.04
CA LYS A 51 -11.92 -29.62 4.92
C LYS A 51 -11.21 -30.71 4.14
N ASN A 52 -10.55 -30.37 3.05
CA ASN A 52 -9.92 -31.36 2.16
C ASN A 52 -8.38 -31.31 2.17
N GLN A 53 -7.79 -30.38 2.94
CA GLN A 53 -6.35 -30.15 3.09
C GLN A 53 -5.62 -29.79 1.77
N LYS A 54 -6.35 -29.50 0.70
CA LYS A 54 -5.77 -29.05 -0.56
C LYS A 54 -5.44 -27.56 -0.51
N SER A 55 -4.39 -27.17 -1.18
CA SER A 55 -3.90 -25.79 -1.17
C SER A 55 -3.44 -25.32 -2.54
N ILE A 56 -3.46 -23.99 -2.70
CA ILE A 56 -2.83 -23.27 -3.81
C ILE A 56 -1.93 -22.16 -3.23
N THR A 57 -0.91 -21.76 -3.97
CA THR A 57 -0.12 -20.57 -3.65
C THR A 57 -0.30 -19.55 -4.77
N ILE A 58 -0.77 -18.35 -4.42
CA ILE A 58 -1.15 -17.32 -5.37
C ILE A 58 -0.86 -15.93 -4.78
N ALA A 59 -0.67 -14.94 -5.66
CA ALA A 59 -0.66 -13.53 -5.26
C ALA A 59 -2.08 -13.08 -4.89
N VAL A 60 -2.22 -12.46 -3.72
CA VAL A 60 -3.49 -11.94 -3.22
C VAL A 60 -3.44 -10.42 -3.18
N MET A 61 -4.47 -9.79 -3.71
CA MET A 61 -4.65 -8.34 -3.67
C MET A 61 -5.44 -7.93 -2.43
N ARG A 62 -5.17 -6.73 -1.92
CA ARG A 62 -6.02 -6.16 -0.90
C ARG A 62 -7.33 -5.66 -1.51
N ASP A 63 -8.44 -6.00 -0.87
CA ASP A 63 -9.77 -5.51 -1.20
C ASP A 63 -10.60 -5.45 0.08
N ASP A 64 -10.87 -4.24 0.56
CA ASP A 64 -11.55 -4.01 1.84
C ASP A 64 -13.06 -4.37 1.79
N ASN A 65 -13.61 -4.63 0.61
CA ASN A 65 -14.99 -5.10 0.43
C ASN A 65 -15.12 -6.63 0.47
N VAL A 66 -14.02 -7.36 0.63
CA VAL A 66 -13.99 -8.82 0.64
C VAL A 66 -13.87 -9.35 2.07
N GLU A 67 -14.98 -9.82 2.65
CA GLU A 67 -14.96 -10.52 3.95
C GLU A 67 -14.43 -11.95 3.78
N GLY A 68 -13.14 -12.16 4.03
CA GLY A 68 -12.48 -13.44 3.87
C GLY A 68 -11.45 -13.45 2.75
N VAL A 69 -11.41 -14.54 1.99
CA VAL A 69 -10.59 -14.64 0.78
C VAL A 69 -11.41 -15.08 -0.42
N CYS A 70 -11.43 -14.22 -1.42
CA CYS A 70 -12.00 -14.52 -2.73
C CYS A 70 -10.92 -15.13 -3.62
N VAL A 71 -11.19 -16.29 -4.19
CA VAL A 71 -10.27 -17.04 -5.05
C VAL A 71 -10.85 -17.15 -6.46
N PRO A 72 -10.06 -16.96 -7.53
CA PRO A 72 -10.56 -17.16 -8.89
C PRO A 72 -11.15 -18.54 -9.11
N GLU A 73 -12.30 -18.63 -9.79
CA GLU A 73 -13.05 -19.87 -10.01
C GLU A 73 -12.24 -21.04 -10.61
N LYS A 74 -11.23 -20.74 -11.40
CA LYS A 74 -10.33 -21.77 -11.99
C LYS A 74 -9.67 -22.69 -10.96
N TYR A 75 -9.61 -22.29 -9.69
CA TYR A 75 -9.06 -23.09 -8.59
C TYR A 75 -10.09 -23.95 -7.86
N LYS A 76 -11.37 -23.89 -8.28
CA LYS A 76 -12.46 -24.67 -7.67
C LYS A 76 -12.24 -26.19 -7.77
N SER A 77 -11.66 -26.66 -8.84
CA SER A 77 -11.29 -28.08 -9.02
C SER A 77 -10.24 -28.55 -8.00
N ILE A 78 -9.42 -27.65 -7.48
CA ILE A 78 -8.39 -27.96 -6.48
C ILE A 78 -8.95 -27.79 -5.06
N LEU A 79 -9.49 -26.60 -4.76
CA LEU A 79 -9.92 -26.25 -3.41
C LEU A 79 -11.30 -26.83 -3.06
N GLY A 80 -12.15 -27.14 -4.04
CA GLY A 80 -13.42 -27.87 -3.83
C GLY A 80 -14.59 -26.96 -3.48
N ALA A 81 -15.29 -27.25 -2.36
CA ALA A 81 -16.57 -26.65 -2.00
C ALA A 81 -16.56 -25.10 -1.94
N ASP A 82 -17.75 -24.51 -2.13
CA ASP A 82 -18.02 -23.10 -2.03
C ASP A 82 -19.20 -22.87 -1.07
N PRO A 83 -19.05 -22.16 0.03
CA PRO A 83 -17.79 -21.65 0.60
C PRO A 83 -16.97 -22.74 1.32
N PHE A 84 -15.73 -22.42 1.69
CA PHE A 84 -14.86 -23.33 2.43
C PHE A 84 -14.13 -22.62 3.59
N PRO A 85 -13.80 -23.33 4.69
CA PRO A 85 -12.94 -22.78 5.73
C PRO A 85 -11.51 -22.71 5.21
N ALA A 86 -10.95 -21.52 5.20
CA ALA A 86 -9.63 -21.22 4.63
C ALA A 86 -8.60 -20.91 5.73
N LYS A 87 -7.38 -21.44 5.53
CA LYS A 87 -6.18 -21.00 6.21
C LYS A 87 -5.29 -20.28 5.19
N LEU A 88 -4.84 -19.08 5.54
CA LEU A 88 -3.92 -18.28 4.74
C LEU A 88 -2.56 -18.26 5.43
N ASP A 89 -1.56 -18.87 4.84
CA ASP A 89 -0.16 -18.76 5.26
C ASP A 89 0.55 -17.77 4.34
N ILE A 90 1.01 -16.65 4.89
CA ILE A 90 1.66 -15.59 4.11
C ILE A 90 3.13 -15.97 3.91
N GLU A 91 3.48 -16.41 2.69
CA GLU A 91 4.85 -16.79 2.33
C GLU A 91 5.73 -15.56 2.03
N ARG A 92 5.13 -14.47 1.52
CA ARG A 92 5.80 -13.19 1.30
C ARG A 92 4.79 -12.05 1.50
N CYS A 93 5.12 -11.13 2.40
CA CYS A 93 4.31 -9.96 2.69
C CYS A 93 4.55 -8.86 1.64
N GLY A 94 3.48 -8.44 0.97
CA GLY A 94 3.57 -7.42 -0.06
C GLY A 94 4.29 -7.87 -1.34
N ARG A 95 4.45 -6.94 -2.27
CA ARG A 95 5.03 -7.24 -3.60
C ARG A 95 6.51 -7.60 -3.55
N GLU A 96 7.28 -6.83 -2.81
CA GLU A 96 8.73 -6.98 -2.71
C GLU A 96 9.19 -7.69 -1.43
N GLY A 97 8.28 -8.03 -0.53
CA GLY A 97 8.61 -8.63 0.76
C GLY A 97 9.20 -7.64 1.76
N ILE A 98 9.07 -6.34 1.50
CA ILE A 98 9.54 -5.28 2.40
C ILE A 98 8.52 -5.12 3.53
N THR A 99 8.97 -5.32 4.77
CA THR A 99 8.09 -5.33 5.95
C THR A 99 8.42 -4.21 6.95
N GLU A 100 9.37 -3.35 6.61
CA GLU A 100 9.81 -2.27 7.49
C GLU A 100 9.86 -0.93 6.76
N CYS A 101 9.59 0.15 7.49
CA CYS A 101 9.71 1.52 7.03
C CYS A 101 10.59 2.31 7.98
N PRO A 102 11.47 3.20 7.46
CA PRO A 102 12.08 4.22 8.31
C PRO A 102 10.97 5.14 8.86
N ALA A 103 11.16 5.65 10.07
CA ALA A 103 10.19 6.58 10.66
C ALA A 103 10.08 7.90 9.87
N LYS A 104 11.16 8.27 9.16
CA LYS A 104 11.27 9.53 8.41
C LYS A 104 12.08 9.33 7.12
N ILE A 105 11.68 10.02 6.06
CA ILE A 105 12.44 10.18 4.83
C ILE A 105 12.59 11.66 4.49
N GLU A 106 13.69 12.05 3.86
CA GLU A 106 13.99 13.42 3.45
C GLU A 106 14.55 13.45 2.03
N GLY A 107 14.22 14.47 1.26
CA GLY A 107 14.75 14.66 -0.07
C GLY A 107 13.86 15.54 -0.94
N LEU A 108 14.05 15.48 -2.27
CA LEU A 108 13.21 16.21 -3.20
C LEU A 108 11.92 15.45 -3.47
N ALA A 109 10.80 16.17 -3.44
CA ALA A 109 9.52 15.70 -3.96
C ALA A 109 9.16 16.46 -5.23
N SER A 110 8.54 15.76 -6.16
CA SER A 110 7.93 16.28 -7.37
C SER A 110 6.51 15.74 -7.47
N TYR A 111 5.85 15.87 -8.60
CA TYR A 111 4.52 15.36 -8.81
C TYR A 111 4.32 14.83 -10.22
N TYR A 112 3.36 13.93 -10.39
CA TYR A 112 2.96 13.38 -11.68
C TYR A 112 1.51 13.74 -12.01
N THR A 113 1.23 13.91 -13.29
CA THR A 113 0.03 14.57 -13.80
C THR A 113 -0.76 13.66 -14.75
N GLU A 114 -1.58 14.26 -15.60
CA GLU A 114 -2.59 13.67 -16.45
C GLU A 114 -2.19 12.43 -17.28
N PRO A 115 -0.97 12.29 -17.84
CA PRO A 115 -0.64 11.08 -18.63
C PRO A 115 -0.76 9.77 -17.87
N TYR A 116 -0.80 9.83 -16.55
CA TYR A 116 -0.93 8.66 -15.66
C TYR A 116 -2.35 8.48 -15.12
N HIS A 117 -3.22 9.47 -15.27
CA HIS A 117 -4.60 9.41 -14.74
C HIS A 117 -5.34 8.18 -15.30
N ASN A 118 -6.06 7.48 -14.42
CA ASN A 118 -6.75 6.21 -14.70
C ASN A 118 -5.87 5.00 -15.07
N ARG A 119 -4.53 5.12 -15.07
CA ARG A 119 -3.66 3.94 -15.22
C ARG A 119 -3.61 3.13 -13.93
N GLU A 120 -3.52 1.81 -14.05
CA GLU A 120 -3.36 0.94 -12.88
C GLU A 120 -2.01 1.20 -12.20
N THR A 121 -2.05 1.46 -10.89
CA THR A 121 -0.86 1.68 -10.06
C THR A 121 -0.25 0.36 -9.59
N ALA A 122 0.94 0.42 -9.00
CA ALA A 122 1.55 -0.76 -8.37
C ALA A 122 0.72 -1.32 -7.19
N TYR A 123 -0.12 -0.49 -6.57
CA TYR A 123 -1.07 -0.92 -5.53
C TYR A 123 -2.23 -1.74 -6.10
N GLY A 124 -2.53 -1.59 -7.40
CA GLY A 124 -3.60 -2.31 -8.10
C GLY A 124 -4.93 -1.54 -8.19
N ILE A 125 -4.90 -0.24 -7.97
CA ILE A 125 -6.03 0.66 -8.17
C ILE A 125 -5.71 1.65 -9.29
N PRO A 126 -6.73 2.19 -10.00
CA PRO A 126 -6.51 3.28 -10.93
C PRO A 126 -5.94 4.52 -10.23
N TYR A 127 -4.98 5.17 -10.86
CA TYR A 127 -4.44 6.43 -10.35
C TYR A 127 -5.45 7.57 -10.54
N ASP A 128 -5.86 8.16 -9.41
CA ASP A 128 -6.61 9.42 -9.40
C ASP A 128 -5.64 10.59 -9.11
N MET A 129 -5.39 11.43 -10.11
CA MET A 129 -4.49 12.56 -9.97
C MET A 129 -4.94 13.60 -8.92
N TYR A 130 -6.22 13.63 -8.58
CA TYR A 130 -6.78 14.54 -7.57
C TYR A 130 -6.80 13.97 -6.15
N GLY A 131 -6.59 12.67 -6.00
CA GLY A 131 -6.47 12.00 -4.70
C GLY A 131 -5.19 12.34 -3.96
N MET A 132 -5.10 11.96 -2.68
CA MET A 132 -3.93 12.19 -1.83
C MET A 132 -2.96 11.00 -1.88
N TYR A 133 -2.18 10.92 -2.95
CA TYR A 133 -1.31 9.79 -3.26
C TYR A 133 0.14 10.18 -3.48
N ALA A 134 1.01 9.18 -3.35
CA ALA A 134 2.42 9.29 -3.66
C ALA A 134 2.97 8.01 -4.30
N ALA A 135 4.05 8.16 -5.05
CA ALA A 135 4.94 7.07 -5.45
C ALA A 135 6.24 7.12 -4.63
N HIS A 136 6.71 5.95 -4.21
CA HIS A 136 8.01 5.76 -3.54
C HIS A 136 8.67 4.48 -4.02
N ARG A 137 10.01 4.48 -4.11
CA ARG A 137 10.77 3.36 -4.69
C ARG A 137 10.60 2.05 -3.92
N THR A 138 10.68 2.11 -2.60
CA THR A 138 10.83 0.91 -1.74
C THR A 138 9.87 0.85 -0.54
N LEU A 139 9.22 1.95 -0.13
CA LEU A 139 8.26 1.86 0.97
C LEU A 139 7.16 0.85 0.62
N PRO A 140 6.73 0.01 1.58
CA PRO A 140 5.59 -0.87 1.37
C PRO A 140 4.38 -0.12 0.82
N LEU A 141 3.70 -0.71 -0.17
CA LEU A 141 2.48 -0.12 -0.71
C LEU A 141 1.42 0.00 0.39
N GLY A 142 0.65 1.07 0.37
CA GLY A 142 -0.30 1.40 1.44
C GLY A 142 0.30 2.20 2.61
N THR A 143 1.62 2.46 2.61
CA THR A 143 2.25 3.32 3.62
C THR A 143 1.63 4.71 3.61
N MET A 144 1.25 5.19 4.80
CA MET A 144 0.74 6.55 5.01
C MET A 144 1.86 7.47 5.43
N LEU A 145 2.00 8.58 4.73
CA LEU A 145 3.03 9.60 4.97
C LEU A 145 2.39 10.94 5.29
N LYS A 146 2.96 11.64 6.29
CA LYS A 146 2.77 13.07 6.50
C LYS A 146 3.94 13.79 5.85
N VAL A 147 3.70 14.44 4.72
CA VAL A 147 4.71 15.16 3.93
C VAL A 147 4.66 16.63 4.28
N ILE A 148 5.81 17.21 4.59
CA ILE A 148 5.97 18.63 4.95
C ILE A 148 6.93 19.28 3.95
N ASN A 149 6.48 20.35 3.31
CA ASN A 149 7.32 21.20 2.48
C ASN A 149 8.18 22.08 3.40
N THR A 150 9.50 21.94 3.31
CA THR A 150 10.44 22.63 4.21
C THR A 150 10.53 24.14 3.97
N GLU A 151 10.03 24.64 2.84
CA GLU A 151 10.12 26.05 2.50
C GLU A 151 8.89 26.85 2.99
N ASN A 152 7.68 26.28 2.86
CA ASN A 152 6.44 27.01 3.19
C ASN A 152 5.70 26.39 4.39
N HIS A 153 6.22 25.30 4.97
CA HIS A 153 5.69 24.56 6.10
C HIS A 153 4.28 23.99 5.91
N LYS A 154 3.76 23.95 4.68
CA LYS A 154 2.53 23.24 4.36
C LYS A 154 2.74 21.74 4.50
N GLU A 155 1.68 21.05 4.89
CA GLU A 155 1.70 19.61 5.06
C GLU A 155 0.51 18.92 4.38
N VAL A 156 0.71 17.67 3.97
CA VAL A 156 -0.32 16.83 3.38
C VAL A 156 -0.12 15.38 3.83
N ILE A 157 -1.21 14.67 4.04
CA ILE A 157 -1.17 13.21 4.30
C ILE A 157 -1.46 12.49 2.99
N VAL A 158 -0.56 11.57 2.61
CA VAL A 158 -0.66 10.81 1.36
C VAL A 158 -0.48 9.32 1.58
N LYS A 159 -1.09 8.52 0.71
CA LYS A 159 -0.90 7.07 0.65
C LYS A 159 0.07 6.70 -0.47
N VAL A 160 1.04 5.88 -0.18
CA VAL A 160 1.96 5.33 -1.19
C VAL A 160 1.24 4.23 -1.97
N ILE A 161 0.94 4.51 -3.24
CA ILE A 161 0.20 3.59 -4.11
C ILE A 161 0.99 3.14 -5.34
N ASP A 162 2.16 3.74 -5.59
CA ASP A 162 2.92 3.44 -6.80
C ASP A 162 4.44 3.42 -6.56
N ARG A 163 5.17 2.98 -7.58
CA ARG A 163 6.63 2.92 -7.62
C ARG A 163 7.21 4.09 -8.41
N GLY A 164 8.29 4.63 -7.91
CA GLY A 164 8.99 5.84 -8.35
C GLY A 164 9.34 6.72 -7.15
N PRO A 165 9.93 7.91 -7.36
CA PRO A 165 10.51 8.40 -8.60
C PRO A 165 11.76 7.63 -9.03
N PHE A 166 12.01 7.53 -10.33
CA PHE A 166 13.23 6.91 -10.86
C PHE A 166 14.31 7.95 -11.20
N LYS A 167 13.98 9.24 -11.15
CA LYS A 167 14.95 10.34 -11.30
C LYS A 167 15.81 10.41 -10.03
N GLN A 168 17.12 10.53 -10.22
CA GLN A 168 18.08 10.65 -9.13
C GLN A 168 17.81 11.91 -8.29
N GLY A 169 18.00 11.82 -6.97
CA GLY A 169 17.79 12.92 -6.01
C GLY A 169 16.36 13.11 -5.54
N ARG A 170 15.35 12.52 -6.22
CA ARG A 170 13.96 12.55 -5.78
C ARG A 170 13.63 11.35 -4.90
N VAL A 171 12.86 11.59 -3.84
CA VAL A 171 12.38 10.55 -2.91
C VAL A 171 10.88 10.28 -3.04
N LEU A 172 10.09 11.27 -3.45
CA LEU A 172 8.65 11.15 -3.64
C LEU A 172 8.21 11.80 -4.96
N ASP A 173 7.26 11.17 -5.64
CA ASP A 173 6.41 11.81 -6.63
C ASP A 173 4.98 11.84 -6.07
N LEU A 174 4.45 13.06 -5.88
CA LEU A 174 3.11 13.28 -5.34
C LEU A 174 2.06 13.27 -6.46
N SER A 175 0.82 12.95 -6.14
CA SER A 175 -0.31 13.25 -7.01
C SER A 175 -0.46 14.76 -7.20
N TYR A 176 -1.14 15.17 -8.27
CA TYR A 176 -1.43 16.59 -8.52
C TYR A 176 -2.21 17.24 -7.37
N GLY A 177 -3.22 16.53 -6.82
CA GLY A 177 -4.00 17.01 -5.67
C GLY A 177 -3.12 17.26 -4.45
N ALA A 178 -2.27 16.31 -4.09
CA ALA A 178 -1.34 16.44 -2.97
C ALA A 178 -0.31 17.57 -3.20
N ALA A 179 0.22 17.67 -4.42
CA ALA A 179 1.16 18.73 -4.79
C ALA A 179 0.54 20.14 -4.72
N LYS A 180 -0.74 20.26 -5.08
CA LYS A 180 -1.49 21.51 -4.97
C LYS A 180 -1.65 21.94 -3.51
N GLU A 181 -2.05 21.03 -2.62
CA GLU A 181 -2.15 21.30 -1.19
C GLU A 181 -0.80 21.66 -0.57
N LEU A 182 0.25 20.96 -0.96
CA LEU A 182 1.62 21.23 -0.49
C LEU A 182 2.22 22.51 -1.05
N GLY A 183 1.58 23.12 -2.08
CA GLY A 183 1.97 24.37 -2.69
C GLY A 183 3.21 24.29 -3.59
N ILE A 184 3.40 23.16 -4.31
CA ILE A 184 4.61 22.92 -5.12
C ILE A 184 4.38 23.03 -6.63
N ILE A 185 3.15 23.24 -7.08
CA ILE A 185 2.80 23.21 -8.53
C ILE A 185 3.69 24.14 -9.35
N ASN A 186 3.89 25.39 -8.90
CA ASN A 186 4.65 26.38 -9.65
C ASN A 186 6.18 26.15 -9.64
N LYS A 187 6.69 25.40 -8.67
CA LYS A 187 8.12 25.09 -8.51
C LYS A 187 8.54 23.78 -9.16
N GLY A 188 7.60 22.86 -9.29
CA GLY A 188 7.84 21.51 -9.84
C GLY A 188 8.55 20.55 -8.87
N GLU A 189 9.58 20.99 -8.18
CA GLU A 189 10.33 20.20 -7.19
C GLU A 189 10.61 21.04 -5.93
N VAL A 190 10.49 20.42 -4.75
CA VAL A 190 10.80 21.05 -3.45
C VAL A 190 11.43 20.06 -2.49
N LYS A 191 12.19 20.55 -1.51
CA LYS A 191 12.63 19.74 -0.39
C LYS A 191 11.47 19.45 0.55
N VAL A 192 11.36 18.19 0.94
CA VAL A 192 10.34 17.71 1.88
C VAL A 192 10.96 16.86 2.98
N VAL A 193 10.26 16.84 4.11
CA VAL A 193 10.39 15.83 5.15
C VAL A 193 9.09 15.07 5.21
N ALA A 194 9.14 13.75 5.13
CA ALA A 194 7.97 12.91 5.22
C ALA A 194 8.11 11.93 6.40
N TYR A 195 7.15 11.99 7.31
CA TYR A 195 7.04 11.07 8.45
C TYR A 195 6.12 9.92 8.11
N VAL A 196 6.55 8.70 8.42
CA VAL A 196 5.73 7.51 8.24
C VAL A 196 4.74 7.42 9.41
N LEU A 197 3.45 7.58 9.11
CA LEU A 197 2.37 7.47 10.09
C LEU A 197 1.96 6.00 10.30
N ARG A 198 2.00 5.22 9.21
CA ARG A 198 1.70 3.78 9.20
C ARG A 198 2.51 3.13 8.09
N CYS A 199 3.17 2.02 8.37
CA CYS A 199 3.99 1.26 7.43
C CYS A 199 3.15 0.20 6.73
N GLY A 200 2.85 0.41 5.43
CA GLY A 200 2.01 -0.48 4.65
C GLY A 200 0.55 -0.56 5.13
N GLU A 201 -0.20 -1.52 4.65
CA GLU A 201 -1.58 -1.86 5.08
C GLU A 201 -1.69 -3.28 5.56
#